data_d413c5c70f90cd03f0c27e14ddd77cef
#
_entry.id   d413c5c70f90cd03f0c27e14ddd77cef
#
_cell.length_a   1.000
_cell.length_b   1.000
_cell.length_c   1.000
_cell.angle_alpha   90.00
_cell.angle_beta   90.00
_cell.angle_gamma   90.00
#
_symmetry.space_group_name_H-M   'P 1'
#
loop_
_entity.id
_entity.type
_entity.pdbx_description
1 polymer ?
#
loop_
_entity_poly.entity_id
_entity_poly.type
_entity_poly.pdbx_seq_one_letter_code
_entity_poly.pdbx_strand_id
1 'polypeptide(L)'
;IATIGDLARAAPALLVERFGRHYGQWLHRAAHGLDDRPVVTESEPRSRSREATFERDLHPQRDRADIDAALTRQAAQVAADLARRGYVARTIGIKLRFDNFVTLTRDITLPAATGDDTLIAATAREALARVPLRRRIRLLGVRAGNLSLRAGIPAGPDGLTLL
;
A
#
# COMPACT_ATOMS: atom_id res chain seq x y z
N ILE A 1 -20.70 -13.44 15.57
CA ILE A 1 -19.44 -14.22 15.44
C ILE A 1 -18.35 -13.34 15.99
N ALA A 2 -17.83 -13.69 17.14
CA ALA A 2 -16.78 -12.93 17.82
C ALA A 2 -15.43 -13.70 17.86
N THR A 3 -15.46 -15.01 17.73
CA THR A 3 -14.28 -15.88 17.81
C THR A 3 -14.16 -16.79 16.58
N ILE A 4 -12.98 -17.38 16.36
CA ILE A 4 -12.78 -18.42 15.33
C ILE A 4 -13.67 -19.64 15.62
N GLY A 5 -13.88 -19.99 16.91
CA GLY A 5 -14.78 -21.06 17.29
C GLY A 5 -16.25 -20.78 16.92
N ASP A 6 -16.70 -19.51 17.03
CA ASP A 6 -18.04 -19.15 16.56
C ASP A 6 -18.14 -19.23 15.03
N LEU A 7 -17.06 -18.84 14.34
CA LEU A 7 -16.97 -18.96 12.88
C LEU A 7 -17.04 -20.42 12.42
N ALA A 8 -16.35 -21.32 13.11
CA ALA A 8 -16.38 -22.75 12.83
C ALA A 8 -17.79 -23.36 13.03
N ARG A 9 -18.51 -22.88 14.05
CA ARG A 9 -19.89 -23.34 14.32
C ARG A 9 -20.96 -22.71 13.40
N ALA A 10 -20.59 -21.64 12.69
CA ALA A 10 -21.52 -20.97 11.79
C ALA A 10 -21.89 -21.84 10.59
N ALA A 11 -23.17 -21.83 10.21
CA ALA A 11 -23.62 -22.56 9.02
C ALA A 11 -22.88 -22.07 7.77
N PRO A 12 -22.34 -22.96 6.92
CA PRO A 12 -21.63 -22.56 5.70
C PRO A 12 -22.46 -21.65 4.78
N ALA A 13 -23.78 -21.89 4.70
CA ALA A 13 -24.70 -21.08 3.91
C ALA A 13 -24.74 -19.63 4.37
N LEU A 14 -24.71 -19.37 5.69
CA LEU A 14 -24.66 -18.01 6.24
C LEU A 14 -23.37 -17.29 5.84
N LEU A 15 -22.25 -18.00 5.86
CA LEU A 15 -20.94 -17.41 5.48
C LEU A 15 -20.91 -17.11 3.97
N VAL A 16 -21.47 -17.98 3.15
CA VAL A 16 -21.62 -17.76 1.70
C VAL A 16 -22.51 -16.57 1.40
N GLU A 17 -23.64 -16.44 2.09
CA GLU A 17 -24.56 -15.31 1.95
C GLU A 17 -23.89 -13.96 2.30
N ARG A 18 -23.13 -13.94 3.40
CA ARG A 18 -22.51 -12.70 3.92
C ARG A 18 -21.23 -12.29 3.22
N PHE A 19 -20.42 -13.25 2.77
CA PHE A 19 -19.06 -13.00 2.27
C PHE A 19 -18.85 -13.43 0.80
N GLY A 20 -19.91 -13.95 0.16
CA GLY A 20 -19.83 -14.50 -1.19
C GLY A 20 -19.30 -15.94 -1.19
N ARG A 21 -19.56 -16.64 -2.31
CA ARG A 21 -19.35 -18.10 -2.43
C ARG A 21 -17.92 -18.52 -2.08
N HIS A 22 -16.94 -17.93 -2.74
CA HIS A 22 -15.53 -18.35 -2.58
C HIS A 22 -14.99 -18.03 -1.19
N TYR A 23 -15.19 -16.81 -0.72
CA TYR A 23 -14.63 -16.38 0.57
C TYR A 23 -15.37 -17.01 1.74
N GLY A 24 -16.69 -17.17 1.68
CA GLY A 24 -17.48 -17.84 2.72
C GLY A 24 -17.13 -19.32 2.89
N GLN A 25 -16.92 -20.03 1.79
CA GLN A 25 -16.47 -21.42 1.84
C GLN A 25 -15.06 -21.55 2.40
N TRP A 26 -14.16 -20.67 1.98
CA TRP A 26 -12.80 -20.64 2.52
C TRP A 26 -12.78 -20.32 4.01
N LEU A 27 -13.54 -19.33 4.49
CA LEU A 27 -13.66 -18.99 5.91
C LEU A 27 -14.09 -20.19 6.76
N HIS A 28 -15.10 -20.94 6.30
CA HIS A 28 -15.56 -22.13 7.00
C HIS A 28 -14.45 -23.19 7.11
N ARG A 29 -13.75 -23.50 6.00
CA ARG A 29 -12.64 -24.44 6.00
C ARG A 29 -11.50 -23.98 6.88
N ALA A 30 -11.08 -22.72 6.74
CA ALA A 30 -9.98 -22.15 7.52
C ALA A 30 -10.28 -22.15 9.03
N ALA A 31 -11.54 -21.90 9.43
CA ALA A 31 -11.95 -21.98 10.83
C ALA A 31 -11.86 -23.39 11.44
N HIS A 32 -11.89 -24.44 10.59
CA HIS A 32 -11.65 -25.82 10.97
C HIS A 32 -10.18 -26.27 10.81
N GLY A 33 -9.25 -25.33 10.52
CA GLY A 33 -7.84 -25.64 10.27
C GLY A 33 -7.57 -26.29 8.91
N LEU A 34 -8.53 -26.26 7.98
CA LEU A 34 -8.40 -26.86 6.65
C LEU A 34 -7.98 -25.80 5.64
N ASP A 35 -6.69 -25.68 5.39
CA ASP A 35 -6.12 -24.82 4.36
C ASP A 35 -4.96 -25.55 3.67
N ASP A 36 -5.22 -26.05 2.47
CA ASP A 36 -4.27 -26.83 1.67
C ASP A 36 -3.40 -25.95 0.77
N ARG A 37 -3.48 -24.61 0.91
CA ARG A 37 -2.67 -23.70 0.11
C ARG A 37 -1.20 -23.84 0.50
N PRO A 38 -0.28 -23.95 -0.47
CA PRO A 38 1.13 -23.99 -0.17
C PRO A 38 1.57 -22.67 0.50
N VAL A 39 2.54 -22.75 1.38
CA VAL A 39 3.21 -21.57 1.92
C VAL A 39 4.04 -20.96 0.79
N VAL A 40 3.68 -19.75 0.38
CA VAL A 40 4.46 -19.00 -0.63
C VAL A 40 5.60 -18.29 0.08
N THR A 41 6.81 -18.81 -0.09
CA THR A 41 8.04 -18.27 0.52
C THR A 41 8.67 -17.16 -0.31
N GLU A 42 8.38 -17.13 -1.62
CA GLU A 42 8.89 -16.12 -2.56
C GLU A 42 7.74 -15.44 -3.29
N SER A 43 7.75 -14.12 -3.32
CA SER A 43 6.79 -13.35 -4.12
C SER A 43 7.44 -12.08 -4.65
N GLU A 44 7.24 -11.80 -5.92
CA GLU A 44 7.64 -10.51 -6.47
C GLU A 44 6.77 -9.39 -5.90
N PRO A 45 7.39 -8.30 -5.42
CA PRO A 45 6.63 -7.18 -4.87
C PRO A 45 5.86 -6.46 -5.99
N ARG A 46 4.55 -6.30 -5.80
CA ARG A 46 3.70 -5.54 -6.75
C ARG A 46 3.72 -4.03 -6.50
N SER A 47 4.14 -3.62 -5.31
CA SER A 47 4.22 -2.20 -4.92
C SER A 47 5.16 -2.00 -3.74
N ARG A 48 5.62 -0.75 -3.57
CA ARG A 48 6.35 -0.26 -2.39
C ARG A 48 5.68 1.02 -1.91
N SER A 49 5.61 1.19 -0.59
CA SER A 49 5.03 2.40 -0.02
C SER A 49 5.75 2.81 1.26
N ARG A 50 5.70 4.10 1.53
CA ARG A 50 6.08 4.71 2.79
C ARG A 50 4.94 5.59 3.26
N GLU A 51 4.59 5.50 4.52
CA GLU A 51 3.55 6.32 5.12
C GLU A 51 3.94 6.78 6.52
N ALA A 52 3.42 7.91 6.94
CA ALA A 52 3.61 8.42 8.28
C ALA A 52 2.27 8.92 8.85
N THR A 53 2.01 8.56 10.09
CA THR A 53 0.99 9.19 10.92
C THR A 53 1.63 10.37 11.61
N PHE A 54 1.00 11.53 11.54
CA PHE A 54 1.50 12.75 12.17
C PHE A 54 1.15 12.75 13.66
N GLU A 55 2.01 13.33 14.48
CA GLU A 55 1.77 13.49 15.93
C GLU A 55 0.55 14.37 16.19
N ARG A 56 0.34 15.38 15.35
CA ARG A 56 -0.88 16.20 15.30
C ARG A 56 -1.47 16.18 13.90
N ASP A 57 -2.79 16.23 13.78
CA ASP A 57 -3.46 16.28 12.48
C ASP A 57 -3.16 17.62 11.77
N LEU A 58 -2.60 17.55 10.55
CA LEU A 58 -2.15 18.70 9.77
C LEU A 58 -3.31 19.41 9.08
N HIS A 59 -3.34 20.74 9.17
CA HIS A 59 -4.30 21.56 8.43
C HIS A 59 -3.83 21.74 6.98
N PRO A 60 -4.67 21.46 5.96
CA PRO A 60 -4.24 21.41 4.56
C PRO A 60 -3.58 22.70 4.03
N GLN A 61 -3.98 23.85 4.55
CA GLN A 61 -3.47 25.15 4.10
C GLN A 61 -2.38 25.71 5.03
N ARG A 62 -2.58 25.63 6.35
CA ARG A 62 -1.63 26.18 7.34
C ARG A 62 -0.34 25.39 7.42
N ASP A 63 -0.45 24.06 7.31
CA ASP A 63 0.67 23.14 7.43
C ASP A 63 1.13 22.61 6.06
N ARG A 64 0.92 23.40 4.99
CA ARG A 64 1.25 22.98 3.62
C ARG A 64 2.74 22.62 3.46
N ALA A 65 3.63 23.36 4.12
CA ALA A 65 5.06 23.08 4.08
C ALA A 65 5.40 21.73 4.73
N ASP A 66 4.78 21.38 5.84
CA ASP A 66 4.98 20.10 6.53
C ASP A 66 4.46 18.93 5.67
N ILE A 67 3.30 19.12 5.02
CA ILE A 67 2.72 18.14 4.10
C ILE A 67 3.66 17.90 2.91
N ASP A 68 4.18 18.97 2.29
CA ASP A 68 5.10 18.88 1.17
C ASP A 68 6.43 18.23 1.56
N ALA A 69 6.98 18.59 2.71
CA ALA A 69 8.18 17.98 3.27
C ALA A 69 7.99 16.48 3.54
N ALA A 70 6.81 16.07 4.04
CA ALA A 70 6.48 14.68 4.26
C ALA A 70 6.42 13.90 2.94
N LEU A 71 5.77 14.44 1.89
CA LEU A 71 5.74 13.84 0.56
C LEU A 71 7.14 13.65 -0.01
N THR A 72 7.97 14.70 0.07
CA THR A 72 9.35 14.66 -0.44
C THR A 72 10.17 13.58 0.25
N ARG A 73 10.13 13.51 1.59
CA ARG A 73 10.85 12.48 2.35
C ARG A 73 10.38 11.08 1.98
N GLN A 74 9.07 10.86 1.87
CA GLN A 74 8.52 9.54 1.54
C GLN A 74 8.83 9.13 0.11
N ALA A 75 8.80 10.07 -0.85
CA ALA A 75 9.19 9.82 -2.23
C ALA A 75 10.67 9.38 -2.32
N ALA A 76 11.58 10.08 -1.64
CA ALA A 76 12.98 9.71 -1.57
C ALA A 76 13.19 8.32 -0.93
N GLN A 77 12.45 7.99 0.12
CA GLN A 77 12.52 6.66 0.75
C GLN A 77 12.00 5.56 -0.18
N VAL A 78 10.90 5.81 -0.89
CA VAL A 78 10.36 4.87 -1.89
C VAL A 78 11.34 4.67 -3.03
N ALA A 79 11.93 5.74 -3.57
CA ALA A 79 12.95 5.67 -4.62
C ALA A 79 14.17 4.86 -4.17
N ALA A 80 14.66 5.09 -2.94
CA ALA A 80 15.75 4.32 -2.36
C ALA A 80 15.40 2.84 -2.19
N ASP A 81 14.16 2.52 -1.76
CA ASP A 81 13.69 1.14 -1.64
C ASP A 81 13.61 0.44 -3.01
N LEU A 82 13.16 1.15 -4.06
CA LEU A 82 13.14 0.65 -5.43
C LEU A 82 14.55 0.39 -5.96
N ALA A 83 15.46 1.36 -5.77
CA ALA A 83 16.84 1.27 -6.22
C ALA A 83 17.59 0.08 -5.60
N ARG A 84 17.44 -0.14 -4.28
CA ARG A 84 18.09 -1.26 -3.59
C ARG A 84 17.71 -2.63 -4.13
N ARG A 85 16.51 -2.75 -4.72
CA ARG A 85 15.98 -4.00 -5.24
C ARG A 85 15.95 -4.07 -6.77
N GLY A 86 16.51 -3.07 -7.45
CA GLY A 86 16.58 -3.03 -8.90
C GLY A 86 15.23 -2.80 -9.58
N TYR A 87 14.24 -2.20 -8.90
CA TYR A 87 12.92 -1.93 -9.46
C TYR A 87 12.76 -0.48 -9.92
N VAL A 88 11.82 -0.31 -10.84
CA VAL A 88 11.20 0.97 -11.22
C VAL A 88 9.69 0.83 -11.14
N ALA A 89 8.97 1.95 -11.04
CA ALA A 89 7.52 1.97 -10.89
C ALA A 89 6.86 2.80 -11.98
N ARG A 90 5.72 2.34 -12.49
CA ARG A 90 4.93 3.07 -13.47
C ARG A 90 3.72 3.79 -12.86
N THR A 91 3.27 3.39 -11.68
CA THR A 91 2.14 4.01 -11.01
C THR A 91 2.60 4.60 -9.68
N ILE A 92 2.38 5.91 -9.51
CA ILE A 92 2.66 6.61 -8.26
C ILE A 92 1.34 7.03 -7.64
N GLY A 93 1.17 6.74 -6.37
CA GLY A 93 -0.04 7.07 -5.64
C GLY A 93 0.22 7.66 -4.27
N ILE A 94 -0.81 8.26 -3.73
CA ILE A 94 -0.88 8.73 -2.35
C ILE A 94 -1.95 7.97 -1.57
N LYS A 95 -1.70 7.83 -0.28
CA LYS A 95 -2.69 7.39 0.70
C LYS A 95 -2.86 8.50 1.73
N LEU A 96 -4.09 8.92 1.93
CA LEU A 96 -4.48 9.91 2.94
C LEU A 96 -5.41 9.26 3.95
N ARG A 97 -5.24 9.60 5.21
CA ARG A 97 -6.25 9.37 6.23
C ARG A 97 -6.54 10.70 6.92
N PHE A 98 -7.80 11.05 6.98
CA PHE A 98 -8.27 12.27 7.63
C PHE A 98 -8.45 12.08 9.15
N ASP A 99 -8.70 13.18 9.85
CA ASP A 99 -8.99 13.24 11.30
C ASP A 99 -10.19 12.38 11.73
N ASN A 100 -11.15 12.14 10.82
CA ASN A 100 -12.30 11.25 11.00
C ASN A 100 -12.03 9.79 10.61
N PHE A 101 -10.77 9.40 10.42
CA PHE A 101 -10.31 8.06 10.01
C PHE A 101 -10.74 7.59 8.62
N VAL A 102 -11.44 8.41 7.86
CA VAL A 102 -11.71 8.10 6.44
C VAL A 102 -10.39 8.08 5.68
N THR A 103 -10.15 6.99 4.97
CA THR A 103 -8.95 6.78 4.15
C THR A 103 -9.30 6.94 2.66
N LEU A 104 -8.41 7.59 1.93
CA LEU A 104 -8.52 7.82 0.50
C LEU A 104 -7.18 7.54 -0.17
N THR A 105 -7.22 6.96 -1.37
CA THR A 105 -6.05 6.77 -2.24
C THR A 105 -6.29 7.45 -3.58
N ARG A 106 -5.21 7.96 -4.20
CA ARG A 106 -5.21 8.47 -5.57
C ARG A 106 -3.92 8.06 -6.25
N ASP A 107 -4.07 7.48 -7.41
CA ASP A 107 -2.95 6.97 -8.22
C ASP A 107 -2.88 7.73 -9.56
N ILE A 108 -1.66 7.92 -10.05
CA ILE A 108 -1.34 8.43 -11.38
C ILE A 108 -0.40 7.43 -12.05
N THR A 109 -0.76 7.00 -13.25
CA THR A 109 0.08 6.13 -14.05
C THR A 109 0.88 6.96 -15.04
N LEU A 110 2.20 6.84 -14.96
CA LEU A 110 3.16 7.53 -15.80
C LEU A 110 3.27 6.87 -17.19
N PRO A 111 3.63 7.61 -18.24
CA PRO A 111 3.88 7.04 -19.58
C PRO A 111 5.08 6.05 -19.57
N ALA A 112 6.10 6.32 -18.74
CA ALA A 112 7.27 5.46 -18.56
C ALA A 112 7.50 5.15 -17.07
N ALA A 113 8.11 3.99 -16.79
CA ALA A 113 8.47 3.63 -15.42
C ALA A 113 9.66 4.48 -14.93
N THR A 114 9.67 4.81 -13.65
CA THR A 114 10.69 5.66 -13.01
C THR A 114 11.16 5.09 -11.68
N GLY A 115 12.39 5.40 -11.30
CA GLY A 115 12.95 5.27 -9.96
C GLY A 115 13.46 6.61 -9.43
N ASP A 116 13.19 7.70 -10.15
CA ASP A 116 13.62 9.05 -9.80
C ASP A 116 12.74 9.64 -8.68
N ASP A 117 13.37 10.05 -7.59
CA ASP A 117 12.68 10.56 -6.41
C ASP A 117 11.97 11.90 -6.66
N THR A 118 12.55 12.76 -7.49
CA THR A 118 11.99 14.06 -7.86
C THR A 118 10.69 13.88 -8.66
N LEU A 119 10.70 12.96 -9.64
CA LEU A 119 9.50 12.65 -10.43
C LEU A 119 8.44 11.95 -9.58
N ILE A 120 8.83 11.04 -8.68
CA ILE A 120 7.91 10.40 -7.73
C ILE A 120 7.26 11.46 -6.83
N ALA A 121 8.04 12.41 -6.28
CA ALA A 121 7.53 13.49 -5.44
C ALA A 121 6.59 14.43 -6.21
N ALA A 122 6.96 14.82 -7.43
CA ALA A 122 6.13 15.67 -8.28
C ALA A 122 4.78 15.00 -8.60
N THR A 123 4.80 13.73 -8.97
CA THR A 123 3.58 12.95 -9.27
C THR A 123 2.71 12.75 -8.04
N ALA A 124 3.32 12.53 -6.86
CA ALA A 124 2.58 12.43 -5.60
C ALA A 124 1.89 13.76 -5.23
N ARG A 125 2.56 14.92 -5.48
CA ARG A 125 1.95 16.25 -5.32
C ARG A 125 0.77 16.46 -6.28
N GLU A 126 0.92 16.05 -7.52
CA GLU A 126 -0.16 16.10 -8.50
C GLU A 126 -1.36 15.24 -8.06
N ALA A 127 -1.11 14.03 -7.57
CA ALA A 127 -2.15 13.16 -7.04
C ALA A 127 -2.85 13.80 -5.82
N LEU A 128 -2.10 14.48 -4.94
CA LEU A 128 -2.64 15.20 -3.79
C LEU A 128 -3.50 16.39 -4.23
N ALA A 129 -3.08 17.12 -5.25
CA ALA A 129 -3.84 18.28 -5.78
C ALA A 129 -5.22 17.89 -6.33
N ARG A 130 -5.41 16.63 -6.72
CA ARG A 130 -6.71 16.10 -7.19
C ARG A 130 -7.66 15.72 -6.04
N VAL A 131 -7.24 15.89 -4.78
CA VAL A 131 -8.05 15.58 -3.61
C VAL A 131 -8.65 16.85 -3.02
N PRO A 132 -9.97 16.93 -2.80
CA PRO A 132 -10.57 18.03 -2.06
C PRO A 132 -10.21 17.92 -0.57
N LEU A 133 -9.16 18.63 -0.16
CA LEU A 133 -8.66 18.62 1.21
C LEU A 133 -9.53 19.52 2.12
N ARG A 134 -10.68 19.02 2.55
CA ARG A 134 -11.64 19.75 3.41
C ARG A 134 -11.45 19.47 4.91
N ARG A 135 -10.59 18.53 5.28
CA ARG A 135 -10.36 18.07 6.65
C ARG A 135 -8.88 18.01 6.96
N ARG A 136 -8.54 17.94 8.25
CA ARG A 136 -7.15 17.74 8.68
C ARG A 136 -6.65 16.36 8.27
N ILE A 137 -5.37 16.28 7.96
CA ILE A 137 -4.68 15.07 7.52
C ILE A 137 -3.98 14.43 8.71
N ARG A 138 -4.39 13.22 9.05
CA ARG A 138 -3.81 12.40 10.11
C ARG A 138 -2.64 11.55 9.62
N LEU A 139 -2.74 11.01 8.41
CA LEU A 139 -1.71 10.16 7.80
C LEU A 139 -1.56 10.53 6.34
N LEU A 140 -0.33 10.52 5.90
CA LEU A 140 0.04 10.67 4.50
C LEU A 140 1.03 9.59 4.12
N GLY A 141 0.85 8.99 2.94
CA GLY A 141 1.75 7.98 2.37
C GLY A 141 1.97 8.18 0.88
N VAL A 142 3.16 7.78 0.40
CA VAL A 142 3.51 7.67 -1.01
C VAL A 142 3.66 6.19 -1.36
N ARG A 143 3.08 5.78 -2.47
CA ARG A 143 3.11 4.41 -3.00
C ARG A 143 3.65 4.43 -4.42
N ALA A 144 4.54 3.49 -4.71
CA ALA A 144 4.99 3.12 -6.05
C ALA A 144 4.41 1.75 -6.40
N GLY A 145 3.69 1.63 -7.49
CA GLY A 145 3.03 0.42 -7.96
C GLY A 145 3.34 0.14 -9.43
N ASN A 146 2.84 -1.00 -9.92
CA ASN A 146 3.14 -1.47 -11.26
C ASN A 146 4.66 -1.54 -11.46
N LEU A 147 5.31 -2.33 -10.58
CA LEU A 147 6.75 -2.46 -10.53
C LEU A 147 7.25 -3.34 -11.68
N SER A 148 8.41 -2.99 -12.20
CA SER A 148 9.20 -3.80 -13.15
C SER A 148 10.67 -3.72 -12.79
N LEU A 149 11.45 -4.72 -13.17
CA LEU A 149 12.90 -4.67 -13.02
C LEU A 149 13.47 -3.56 -13.90
N ARG A 150 14.46 -2.85 -13.36
CA ARG A 150 15.20 -1.83 -14.10
C ARG A 150 16.02 -2.52 -15.20
N ALA A 151 15.89 -2.09 -16.44
CA ALA A 151 16.66 -2.64 -17.54
C ALA A 151 18.18 -2.58 -17.25
N GLY A 152 18.89 -3.70 -17.43
CA GLY A 152 20.34 -3.79 -17.24
C GLY A 152 20.82 -4.09 -15.80
N ILE A 153 19.93 -4.29 -14.84
CA ILE A 153 20.28 -4.81 -13.51
C ILE A 153 19.70 -6.22 -13.41
N PRO A 154 20.54 -7.28 -13.26
CA PRO A 154 20.01 -8.62 -12.97
C PRO A 154 19.21 -8.55 -11.66
N ALA A 155 18.12 -9.32 -11.60
CA ALA A 155 17.40 -9.52 -10.35
C ALA A 155 18.42 -9.97 -9.30
N GLY A 156 18.64 -9.12 -8.29
CA GLY A 156 19.49 -9.49 -7.18
C GLY A 156 18.93 -10.74 -6.52
N PRO A 157 19.76 -11.70 -6.09
CA PRO A 157 19.27 -12.82 -5.32
C PRO A 157 18.61 -12.22 -4.06
N ASP A 158 17.32 -12.51 -3.87
CA ASP A 158 16.65 -12.27 -2.59
C ASP A 158 17.29 -13.20 -1.55
N GLY A 159 18.52 -12.84 -1.16
CA GLY A 159 19.24 -13.50 -0.09
C GLY A 159 18.72 -13.02 1.25
N LEU A 160 17.60 -13.55 1.71
CA LEU A 160 17.34 -13.71 3.13
C LEU A 160 18.13 -14.94 3.59
N THR A 161 19.42 -14.74 3.83
CA THR A 161 20.16 -15.62 4.74
C THR A 161 19.69 -15.24 6.14
N LEU A 162 18.80 -16.05 6.68
CA LEU A 162 18.56 -16.10 8.12
C LEU A 162 19.80 -16.71 8.76
N LEU A 163 20.53 -15.95 9.55
CA LEU A 163 21.33 -16.40 10.68
C LEU A 163 20.63 -15.96 11.95
#